data_60cfde0bb31e3faccc24f021de85f4a6
#
_entry.id   60cfde0bb31e3faccc24f021de85f4a6
#
_cell.length_a   1.000
_cell.length_b   1.000
_cell.length_c   1.000
_cell.angle_alpha   90.00
_cell.angle_beta   90.00
_cell.angle_gamma   90.00
#
_symmetry.space_group_name_H-M   'P 1'
#
loop_
_entity.id
_entity.type
_entity.pdbx_description
1 polymer ?
#
loop_
_entity_poly.entity_id
_entity_poly.type
_entity_poly.pdbx_seq_one_letter_code
_entity_poly.pdbx_strand_id
1 'polypeptide(L)'
;MHEGCGCGSAHDTGAISRRAALVAAGSTVLGAGLLGAATGTSAAQLPQAPAPTLPDVALITVGVQAGPPPIPGKIGISSTLKIGNDLYVIDCGLGSLNGFTNAGLKFSNVKSMFITHLHTDHIVDYFSFFISGGSSSPFNRAPVRVYGPGPAGGLPPSEVGDANPPTVDPGNPTPGLAATTAALTQAFAYASNIFIRNTGQHDVQTLVDPIEIAVPPGSDYQNRAPRMDPFPVMSDENVTVTAILVPHYDVYPAFAFRFDLKQSGVSVTFSGDTTKSDNVIALAQGTDVLVHEAVFSLDTAFYNNKFPPNYLPNSHTSALQVGEVAAAVKPGHLIVSHYDPPNLPDSQWLGEIRKNFSGTTTIAKDGQVFPL
;
A
#
# COMPACT_ATOMS: atom_id res chain seq x y z
N MET A 1 -1.14 -73.12 -10.62
CA MET A 1 -0.55 -73.56 -11.90
C MET A 1 0.03 -72.36 -12.61
N HIS A 2 1.34 -72.46 -12.73
CA HIS A 2 2.23 -71.83 -13.70
C HIS A 2 2.26 -70.27 -13.76
N GLU A 3 3.33 -69.71 -13.29
CA GLU A 3 4.68 -69.54 -13.92
C GLU A 3 4.58 -68.63 -15.14
N GLY A 4 5.31 -67.63 -15.36
CA GLY A 4 6.67 -67.39 -15.01
C GLY A 4 7.18 -66.04 -15.53
N CYS A 5 8.31 -65.71 -15.05
CA CYS A 5 9.50 -65.13 -15.69
C CYS A 5 9.30 -63.97 -16.71
N GLY A 6 9.99 -62.90 -16.69
CA GLY A 6 11.32 -62.54 -16.21
C GLY A 6 11.86 -61.36 -16.97
N CYS A 7 12.96 -60.87 -16.54
CA CYS A 7 13.94 -59.94 -17.18
C CYS A 7 13.45 -58.51 -17.48
N GLY A 8 13.95 -57.46 -16.86
CA GLY A 8 15.36 -57.11 -16.60
C GLY A 8 15.87 -56.21 -17.71
N SER A 9 15.88 -54.92 -17.46
CA SER A 9 16.83 -54.01 -18.12
C SER A 9 17.06 -52.77 -17.25
N ALA A 10 18.27 -52.66 -16.78
CA ALA A 10 18.83 -51.49 -16.11
C ALA A 10 18.88 -50.31 -17.10
N HIS A 11 18.43 -49.18 -16.68
CA HIS A 11 18.76 -47.91 -17.34
C HIS A 11 19.54 -47.03 -16.37
N ASP A 12 20.74 -46.82 -16.84
CA ASP A 12 21.85 -46.00 -16.50
C ASP A 12 21.43 -44.61 -15.96
N THR A 13 21.85 -44.31 -14.72
CA THR A 13 21.75 -42.99 -14.12
C THR A 13 23.00 -42.19 -14.46
N GLY A 14 22.97 -41.46 -15.55
CA GLY A 14 24.00 -40.48 -15.92
C GLY A 14 23.96 -39.24 -15.01
N ALA A 15 24.78 -39.24 -13.97
CA ALA A 15 25.02 -38.06 -13.15
C ALA A 15 25.92 -37.07 -13.92
N ILE A 16 25.38 -35.94 -14.33
CA ILE A 16 26.15 -34.85 -14.93
C ILE A 16 26.68 -33.95 -13.81
N SER A 17 27.95 -34.17 -13.44
CA SER A 17 28.75 -33.29 -12.63
C SER A 17 29.23 -32.09 -13.46
N ARG A 18 28.77 -30.89 -13.16
CA ARG A 18 29.36 -29.65 -13.68
C ARG A 18 30.23 -29.00 -12.60
N ARG A 19 31.49 -29.39 -12.53
CA ARG A 19 32.55 -28.57 -11.93
C ARG A 19 33.13 -27.69 -13.04
N ALA A 20 32.82 -26.38 -13.00
CA ALA A 20 33.58 -25.40 -13.79
C ALA A 20 34.87 -25.07 -13.04
N ALA A 21 35.99 -25.27 -13.70
CA ALA A 21 37.31 -24.92 -13.20
C ALA A 21 37.52 -23.41 -13.34
N LEU A 22 37.83 -22.71 -12.23
CA LEU A 22 38.40 -21.39 -12.23
C LEU A 22 39.92 -21.54 -12.34
N VAL A 23 40.50 -21.01 -13.41
CA VAL A 23 41.96 -20.84 -13.59
C VAL A 23 42.35 -19.61 -12.79
N ALA A 24 43.15 -19.81 -11.73
CA ALA A 24 43.84 -18.76 -11.00
C ALA A 24 45.19 -18.47 -11.68
N ALA A 25 45.35 -17.25 -12.19
CA ALA A 25 46.67 -16.76 -12.57
C ALA A 25 47.34 -16.15 -11.33
N GLY A 26 48.41 -16.82 -10.86
CA GLY A 26 49.20 -16.33 -9.76
C GLY A 26 50.17 -15.25 -10.22
N SER A 27 50.31 -14.21 -9.44
CA SER A 27 51.47 -13.31 -9.47
C SER A 27 51.96 -13.12 -8.03
N THR A 28 53.07 -13.75 -7.71
CA THR A 28 53.82 -13.55 -6.48
C THR A 28 54.57 -12.23 -6.54
N VAL A 29 54.33 -11.34 -5.59
CA VAL A 29 55.21 -10.26 -5.22
C VAL A 29 55.52 -10.36 -3.74
N LEU A 30 56.81 -10.67 -3.46
CA LEU A 30 57.43 -10.54 -2.14
C LEU A 30 57.67 -9.06 -1.84
N GLY A 31 57.16 -8.57 -0.72
CA GLY A 31 57.48 -7.22 -0.25
C GLY A 31 57.28 -7.13 1.28
N ALA A 32 58.40 -6.86 1.94
CA ALA A 32 58.58 -6.84 3.38
C ALA A 32 57.70 -5.83 4.13
N GLY A 33 57.49 -6.14 5.42
CA GLY A 33 56.59 -5.47 6.34
C GLY A 33 56.80 -3.99 6.58
N LEU A 34 55.64 -3.38 6.92
CA LEU A 34 55.51 -2.20 7.76
C LEU A 34 54.19 -2.34 8.48
N LEU A 35 54.24 -2.53 9.79
CA LEU A 35 53.12 -2.36 10.71
C LEU A 35 52.74 -0.88 10.71
N GLY A 36 51.80 -0.49 9.86
CA GLY A 36 51.14 0.79 9.87
C GLY A 36 49.77 0.63 10.53
N ALA A 37 49.58 1.38 11.60
CA ALA A 37 48.27 1.50 12.25
C ALA A 37 47.21 1.88 11.20
N ALA A 38 46.25 1.02 10.94
CA ALA A 38 45.12 1.33 10.12
C ALA A 38 44.26 2.36 10.86
N THR A 39 44.49 3.63 10.54
CA THR A 39 43.49 4.68 10.81
C THR A 39 42.29 4.36 9.94
N GLY A 40 41.17 4.02 10.58
CA GLY A 40 39.93 3.75 9.90
C GLY A 40 39.54 4.93 9.01
N THR A 41 39.71 4.77 7.70
CA THR A 41 39.06 5.66 6.75
C THR A 41 37.57 5.43 6.83
N SER A 42 36.91 6.31 7.57
CA SER A 42 35.45 6.46 7.48
C SER A 42 35.08 6.51 5.99
N ALA A 43 34.29 5.57 5.51
CA ALA A 43 33.79 5.64 4.14
C ALA A 43 33.12 7.00 3.99
N ALA A 44 33.68 7.86 3.14
CA ALA A 44 33.12 9.18 2.87
C ALA A 44 31.69 8.93 2.32
N GLN A 45 30.71 9.31 3.11
CA GLN A 45 29.33 9.35 2.65
C GLN A 45 29.28 10.32 1.47
N LEU A 46 28.90 9.81 0.30
CA LEU A 46 28.67 10.68 -0.86
C LEU A 46 27.69 11.78 -0.42
N PRO A 47 27.94 13.05 -0.80
CA PRO A 47 27.03 14.12 -0.46
C PRO A 47 25.66 13.79 -1.03
N GLN A 48 24.70 13.51 -0.15
CA GLN A 48 23.30 13.41 -0.53
C GLN A 48 22.83 14.78 -0.99
N ALA A 49 22.13 14.83 -2.12
CA ALA A 49 21.46 16.05 -2.54
C ALA A 49 20.56 16.51 -1.38
N PRO A 50 20.49 17.84 -1.13
CA PRO A 50 19.61 18.35 -0.08
C PRO A 50 18.18 17.85 -0.33
N ALA A 51 17.55 17.33 0.73
CA ALA A 51 16.17 16.89 0.66
C ALA A 51 15.28 18.05 0.15
N PRO A 52 14.29 17.79 -0.70
CA PRO A 52 13.39 18.84 -1.19
C PRO A 52 12.71 19.55 -0.01
N THR A 53 12.64 20.87 -0.06
CA THR A 53 11.88 21.64 0.91
C THR A 53 10.38 21.43 0.63
N LEU A 54 9.70 20.71 1.50
CA LEU A 54 8.26 20.47 1.37
C LEU A 54 7.47 21.63 1.98
N PRO A 55 6.29 21.98 1.43
CA PRO A 55 5.37 22.92 2.04
C PRO A 55 4.97 22.49 3.46
N ASP A 56 4.56 23.44 4.30
CA ASP A 56 4.12 23.14 5.67
C ASP A 56 2.88 22.26 5.69
N VAL A 57 1.94 22.50 4.77
CA VAL A 57 0.75 21.66 4.57
C VAL A 57 0.74 21.17 3.12
N ALA A 58 0.77 19.86 2.95
CA ALA A 58 0.84 19.24 1.62
C ALA A 58 0.26 17.83 1.61
N LEU A 59 -0.29 17.45 0.46
CA LEU A 59 -0.51 16.06 0.09
C LEU A 59 0.67 15.62 -0.78
N ILE A 60 1.25 14.48 -0.46
CA ILE A 60 2.29 13.81 -1.26
C ILE A 60 1.73 12.47 -1.73
N THR A 61 1.64 12.26 -3.06
CA THR A 61 1.35 10.95 -3.63
C THR A 61 2.65 10.16 -3.71
N VAL A 62 2.98 9.43 -2.63
CA VAL A 62 4.22 8.66 -2.49
C VAL A 62 4.34 7.61 -3.59
N GLY A 63 3.24 6.92 -3.87
CA GLY A 63 3.09 5.98 -4.97
C GLY A 63 1.65 5.98 -5.48
N VAL A 64 1.48 5.68 -6.77
CA VAL A 64 0.17 5.75 -7.44
C VAL A 64 -0.19 4.50 -8.23
N GLN A 65 0.66 3.46 -8.19
CA GLN A 65 0.39 2.23 -8.93
C GLN A 65 -0.79 1.49 -8.34
N ALA A 66 -1.72 1.06 -9.21
CA ALA A 66 -2.82 0.17 -8.91
C ALA A 66 -2.44 -1.30 -9.10
N GLY A 67 -3.01 -2.16 -8.26
CA GLY A 67 -2.94 -3.61 -8.36
C GLY A 67 -1.66 -4.24 -7.80
N PRO A 68 -1.73 -5.54 -7.42
CA PRO A 68 -0.65 -6.24 -6.75
C PRO A 68 0.61 -6.49 -7.58
N PRO A 69 0.55 -6.73 -8.93
CA PRO A 69 1.75 -7.04 -9.69
C PRO A 69 2.73 -5.86 -9.75
N PRO A 70 4.02 -6.06 -9.42
CA PRO A 70 4.99 -4.97 -9.47
C PRO A 70 5.23 -4.50 -10.90
N ILE A 71 5.29 -3.20 -11.09
CA ILE A 71 5.64 -2.56 -12.36
C ILE A 71 7.01 -1.89 -12.20
N PRO A 72 8.01 -2.22 -13.05
CA PRO A 72 9.34 -1.63 -12.94
C PRO A 72 9.32 -0.09 -12.91
N GLY A 73 9.97 0.49 -11.89
CA GLY A 73 10.07 1.93 -11.73
C GLY A 73 8.79 2.61 -11.21
N LYS A 74 7.79 1.85 -10.75
CA LYS A 74 6.58 2.36 -10.10
C LYS A 74 6.56 2.01 -8.62
N ILE A 75 5.87 2.83 -7.86
CA ILE A 75 5.63 2.64 -6.42
C ILE A 75 4.15 2.34 -6.22
N GLY A 76 3.85 1.30 -5.44
CA GLY A 76 2.49 0.93 -5.06
C GLY A 76 1.79 2.04 -4.30
N ILE A 77 0.47 1.99 -4.29
CA ILE A 77 -0.36 3.05 -3.72
C ILE A 77 0.07 3.43 -2.30
N SER A 78 0.38 4.68 -2.11
CA SER A 78 0.57 5.31 -0.80
C SER A 78 0.46 6.82 -0.95
N SER A 79 -0.20 7.46 -0.01
CA SER A 79 -0.27 8.92 0.09
C SER A 79 0.14 9.36 1.48
N THR A 80 0.66 10.58 1.59
CA THR A 80 0.98 11.19 2.90
C THR A 80 0.45 12.61 2.96
N LEU A 81 -0.35 12.89 3.99
CA LEU A 81 -0.67 14.27 4.38
C LEU A 81 0.40 14.74 5.37
N LYS A 82 1.05 15.86 5.04
CA LYS A 82 2.00 16.56 5.88
C LYS A 82 1.33 17.79 6.46
N ILE A 83 1.36 17.94 7.78
CA ILE A 83 0.85 19.12 8.51
C ILE A 83 1.92 19.54 9.50
N GLY A 84 2.66 20.61 9.21
CA GLY A 84 3.87 20.96 9.93
C GLY A 84 4.90 19.82 9.85
N ASN A 85 5.24 19.24 11.00
CA ASN A 85 6.12 18.06 11.08
C ASN A 85 5.37 16.74 11.17
N ASP A 86 4.07 16.74 11.37
CA ASP A 86 3.28 15.53 11.53
C ASP A 86 2.86 14.95 10.17
N LEU A 87 2.99 13.63 10.06
CA LEU A 87 2.70 12.88 8.83
C LEU A 87 1.58 11.87 9.10
N TYR A 88 0.60 11.87 8.21
CA TYR A 88 -0.52 10.94 8.17
C TYR A 88 -0.39 10.14 6.89
N VAL A 89 -0.12 8.83 7.00
CA VAL A 89 0.12 7.96 5.85
C VAL A 89 -1.16 7.19 5.53
N ILE A 90 -1.54 7.17 4.26
CA ILE A 90 -2.72 6.46 3.75
C ILE A 90 -2.22 5.40 2.79
N ASP A 91 -2.48 4.13 3.13
CA ASP A 91 -2.03 2.93 2.46
C ASP A 91 -0.50 2.77 2.33
N CYS A 92 -0.04 1.54 2.16
CA CYS A 92 1.38 1.17 2.16
C CYS A 92 1.65 0.09 1.12
N GLY A 93 1.48 0.42 -0.15
CA GLY A 93 1.76 -0.48 -1.27
C GLY A 93 3.25 -0.73 -1.48
N LEU A 94 3.56 -1.62 -2.42
CA LEU A 94 4.92 -2.09 -2.67
C LEU A 94 5.88 -0.95 -3.00
N GLY A 95 6.98 -0.84 -2.25
CA GLY A 95 8.01 0.20 -2.42
C GLY A 95 7.64 1.54 -1.78
N SER A 96 6.50 1.63 -1.08
CA SER A 96 6.04 2.88 -0.46
C SER A 96 7.01 3.42 0.61
N LEU A 97 7.68 2.56 1.37
CA LEU A 97 8.71 3.01 2.32
C LEU A 97 9.89 3.70 1.61
N ASN A 98 10.33 3.15 0.47
CA ASN A 98 11.38 3.78 -0.34
C ASN A 98 10.89 5.12 -0.93
N GLY A 99 9.67 5.15 -1.49
CA GLY A 99 9.07 6.38 -2.00
C GLY A 99 8.94 7.46 -0.93
N PHE A 100 8.48 7.08 0.25
CA PHE A 100 8.36 7.94 1.44
C PHE A 100 9.73 8.55 1.81
N THR A 101 10.77 7.73 1.87
CA THR A 101 12.13 8.17 2.19
C THR A 101 12.70 9.08 1.08
N ASN A 102 12.48 8.73 -0.20
CA ASN A 102 12.92 9.53 -1.34
C ASN A 102 12.23 10.90 -1.40
N ALA A 103 10.98 11.00 -0.93
CA ALA A 103 10.28 12.28 -0.75
C ALA A 103 10.83 13.13 0.40
N GLY A 104 11.84 12.66 1.14
CA GLY A 104 12.45 13.37 2.27
C GLY A 104 11.63 13.25 3.55
N LEU A 105 10.62 12.38 3.60
CA LEU A 105 9.78 12.13 4.77
C LEU A 105 10.53 11.23 5.78
N LYS A 106 10.24 11.39 7.05
CA LYS A 106 10.90 10.66 8.15
C LYS A 106 9.89 9.88 8.96
N PHE A 107 10.16 8.61 9.23
CA PHE A 107 9.31 7.79 10.08
C PHE A 107 9.06 8.43 11.46
N SER A 108 10.07 9.06 12.06
CA SER A 108 9.92 9.75 13.34
C SER A 108 8.83 10.83 13.38
N ASN A 109 8.36 11.26 12.23
CA ASN A 109 7.29 12.24 12.07
C ASN A 109 5.92 11.62 11.79
N VAL A 110 5.87 10.29 11.55
CA VAL A 110 4.59 9.60 11.34
C VAL A 110 3.78 9.60 12.63
N LYS A 111 2.62 10.20 12.56
CA LYS A 111 1.70 10.34 13.70
C LYS A 111 0.62 9.27 13.69
N SER A 112 0.06 9.01 12.52
CA SER A 112 -0.92 7.95 12.31
C SER A 112 -0.85 7.40 10.89
N MET A 113 -1.31 6.17 10.73
CA MET A 113 -1.47 5.53 9.43
C MET A 113 -2.93 5.09 9.26
N PHE A 114 -3.39 5.02 8.01
CA PHE A 114 -4.76 4.66 7.66
C PHE A 114 -4.70 3.64 6.53
N ILE A 115 -5.30 2.49 6.72
CA ILE A 115 -5.39 1.43 5.73
C ILE A 115 -6.82 1.37 5.22
N THR A 116 -7.01 1.58 3.92
CA THR A 116 -8.33 1.59 3.30
C THR A 116 -8.96 0.21 3.30
N HIS A 117 -8.19 -0.81 2.93
CA HIS A 117 -8.59 -2.21 2.94
C HIS A 117 -7.35 -3.13 2.92
N LEU A 118 -7.55 -4.44 3.07
CA LEU A 118 -6.44 -5.38 3.28
C LEU A 118 -5.99 -6.12 2.01
N HIS A 119 -6.18 -5.55 0.80
CA HIS A 119 -5.49 -6.06 -0.37
C HIS A 119 -3.97 -5.85 -0.28
N THR A 120 -3.22 -6.77 -0.89
CA THR A 120 -1.75 -6.77 -0.78
C THR A 120 -1.10 -5.51 -1.32
N ASP A 121 -1.64 -4.94 -2.38
CA ASP A 121 -1.13 -3.69 -2.97
C ASP A 121 -1.36 -2.45 -2.10
N HIS A 122 -2.17 -2.55 -1.03
CA HIS A 122 -2.38 -1.48 -0.05
C HIS A 122 -1.60 -1.68 1.26
N ILE A 123 -1.14 -2.92 1.57
CA ILE A 123 -0.55 -3.24 2.87
C ILE A 123 0.80 -3.94 2.82
N VAL A 124 1.33 -4.31 1.65
CA VAL A 124 2.53 -5.16 1.56
C VAL A 124 3.76 -4.53 2.21
N ASP A 125 3.92 -3.21 2.16
CA ASP A 125 5.00 -2.47 2.83
C ASP A 125 4.61 -1.92 4.20
N TYR A 126 3.38 -2.12 4.65
CA TYR A 126 2.89 -1.62 5.93
C TYR A 126 3.86 -1.88 7.08
N PHE A 127 4.23 -3.14 7.26
CA PHE A 127 5.09 -3.52 8.38
C PHE A 127 6.55 -3.10 8.19
N SER A 128 6.98 -2.87 6.93
CA SER A 128 8.33 -2.37 6.61
C SER A 128 8.58 -0.99 7.19
N PHE A 129 7.54 -0.16 7.31
CA PHE A 129 7.64 1.15 7.99
C PHE A 129 8.13 1.00 9.43
N PHE A 130 7.75 -0.04 10.13
CA PHE A 130 8.12 -0.29 11.53
C PHE A 130 9.45 -1.02 11.66
N ILE A 131 9.62 -2.15 10.98
CA ILE A 131 10.82 -2.98 11.12
C ILE A 131 12.06 -2.37 10.46
N SER A 132 11.90 -1.59 9.40
CA SER A 132 13.01 -0.98 8.65
C SER A 132 13.07 0.55 8.83
N GLY A 133 11.92 1.21 8.84
CA GLY A 133 11.84 2.68 9.01
C GLY A 133 11.92 3.12 10.46
N GLY A 134 11.25 2.43 11.37
CA GLY A 134 11.05 2.83 12.76
C GLY A 134 12.07 2.24 13.73
N SER A 135 12.42 0.97 13.59
CA SER A 135 13.20 0.26 14.60
C SER A 135 14.60 0.83 14.82
N SER A 136 15.21 1.43 13.80
CA SER A 136 16.54 2.07 13.86
C SER A 136 16.51 3.61 13.94
N SER A 137 15.34 4.22 13.89
CA SER A 137 15.19 5.66 13.97
C SER A 137 15.14 6.13 15.43
N PRO A 138 15.62 7.36 15.75
CA PRO A 138 15.34 7.97 17.03
C PRO A 138 13.82 8.15 17.18
N PHE A 139 13.18 7.21 17.87
CA PHE A 139 11.73 7.24 18.08
C PHE A 139 11.44 7.60 19.54
N ASN A 140 11.00 8.82 19.75
CA ASN A 140 10.70 9.36 21.08
C ASN A 140 9.24 9.83 21.18
N ARG A 141 8.34 9.07 20.54
CA ARG A 141 6.90 9.35 20.51
C ARG A 141 6.11 8.14 21.02
N ALA A 142 4.84 8.33 21.28
CA ALA A 142 3.89 7.24 21.44
C ALA A 142 3.87 6.34 20.20
N PRO A 143 3.47 5.08 20.32
CA PRO A 143 3.28 4.20 19.16
C PRO A 143 2.47 4.87 18.08
N VAL A 144 2.82 4.61 16.81
CA VAL A 144 2.03 5.06 15.66
C VAL A 144 0.70 4.31 15.67
N ARG A 145 -0.39 5.03 15.76
CA ARG A 145 -1.73 4.47 15.62
C ARG A 145 -2.00 4.15 14.16
N VAL A 146 -2.38 2.90 13.90
CA VAL A 146 -2.73 2.46 12.56
C VAL A 146 -4.20 2.08 12.52
N TYR A 147 -4.99 2.91 11.87
CA TYR A 147 -6.43 2.71 11.72
C TYR A 147 -6.71 1.91 10.44
N GLY A 148 -7.49 0.86 10.52
CA GLY A 148 -7.80 0.05 9.36
C GLY A 148 -8.89 -1.00 9.60
N PRO A 149 -9.10 -1.92 8.64
CA PRO A 149 -10.16 -2.90 8.70
C PRO A 149 -10.02 -3.88 9.86
N GLY A 150 -11.13 -4.15 10.55
CA GLY A 150 -11.28 -5.33 11.39
C GLY A 150 -11.48 -6.60 10.54
N PRO A 151 -11.67 -7.77 11.20
CA PRO A 151 -11.93 -9.02 10.50
C PRO A 151 -13.23 -8.96 9.70
N ALA A 152 -13.25 -9.54 8.48
CA ALA A 152 -14.46 -9.53 7.66
C ALA A 152 -15.59 -10.38 8.24
N GLY A 153 -15.27 -11.40 9.03
CA GLY A 153 -16.24 -12.28 9.69
C GLY A 153 -16.73 -13.45 8.83
N GLY A 154 -16.29 -13.54 7.58
CA GLY A 154 -16.60 -14.64 6.67
C GLY A 154 -16.01 -14.44 5.27
N LEU A 155 -15.96 -15.53 4.50
CA LEU A 155 -15.59 -15.52 3.10
C LEU A 155 -16.83 -15.53 2.21
N PRO A 156 -16.81 -14.78 1.08
CA PRO A 156 -17.89 -14.87 0.10
C PRO A 156 -17.90 -16.25 -0.59
N PRO A 157 -18.98 -16.62 -1.28
CA PRO A 157 -18.99 -17.81 -2.14
C PRO A 157 -17.92 -17.74 -3.23
N SER A 158 -17.36 -18.90 -3.58
CA SER A 158 -16.38 -18.98 -4.67
C SER A 158 -17.02 -18.73 -6.04
N GLU A 159 -16.36 -17.95 -6.89
CA GLU A 159 -16.78 -17.69 -8.28
C GLU A 159 -15.91 -18.39 -9.33
N VAL A 160 -14.91 -19.19 -8.91
CA VAL A 160 -13.94 -19.83 -9.84
C VAL A 160 -14.31 -21.26 -10.25
N GLY A 161 -15.56 -21.66 -10.08
CA GLY A 161 -16.04 -22.99 -10.52
C GLY A 161 -15.80 -24.13 -9.53
N ASP A 162 -14.96 -23.96 -8.51
CA ASP A 162 -14.86 -24.83 -7.34
C ASP A 162 -15.64 -24.22 -6.19
N ALA A 163 -16.66 -24.94 -5.71
CA ALA A 163 -17.49 -24.45 -4.60
C ALA A 163 -16.72 -24.35 -3.27
N ASN A 164 -15.62 -25.09 -3.13
CA ASN A 164 -14.81 -25.13 -1.92
C ASN A 164 -13.30 -25.03 -2.24
N PRO A 165 -12.80 -23.90 -2.71
CA PRO A 165 -11.38 -23.72 -2.97
C PRO A 165 -10.59 -23.81 -1.66
N PRO A 166 -9.28 -24.14 -1.74
CA PRO A 166 -8.42 -24.13 -0.55
C PRO A 166 -8.47 -22.79 0.18
N THR A 167 -8.60 -22.85 1.50
CA THR A 167 -8.63 -21.65 2.36
C THR A 167 -7.31 -21.54 3.11
N VAL A 168 -6.66 -20.39 3.00
CA VAL A 168 -5.46 -20.06 3.80
C VAL A 168 -5.92 -19.77 5.22
N ASP A 169 -5.21 -20.33 6.21
CA ASP A 169 -5.54 -20.21 7.63
C ASP A 169 -7.03 -20.45 7.93
N PRO A 170 -7.54 -21.71 7.81
CA PRO A 170 -8.96 -21.99 7.98
C PRO A 170 -9.51 -21.62 9.37
N GLY A 171 -8.63 -21.48 10.38
CA GLY A 171 -9.01 -21.05 11.73
C GLY A 171 -9.28 -19.55 11.85
N ASN A 172 -8.71 -18.74 10.97
CA ASN A 172 -8.89 -17.30 10.91
C ASN A 172 -8.76 -16.78 9.46
N PRO A 173 -9.68 -17.16 8.55
CA PRO A 173 -9.51 -16.96 7.11
C PRO A 173 -9.64 -15.49 6.65
N THR A 174 -10.14 -14.61 7.50
CA THR A 174 -10.35 -13.19 7.19
C THR A 174 -9.83 -12.30 8.33
N PRO A 175 -8.51 -12.37 8.64
CA PRO A 175 -7.95 -11.60 9.75
C PRO A 175 -8.07 -10.11 9.50
N GLY A 176 -8.34 -9.35 10.55
CA GLY A 176 -8.27 -7.89 10.51
C GLY A 176 -6.83 -7.38 10.71
N LEU A 177 -6.70 -6.07 10.77
CA LEU A 177 -5.41 -5.38 10.89
C LEU A 177 -4.62 -5.81 12.14
N ALA A 178 -5.29 -5.96 13.28
CA ALA A 178 -4.63 -6.34 14.53
C ALA A 178 -4.01 -7.75 14.45
N ALA A 179 -4.78 -8.72 13.94
CA ALA A 179 -4.29 -10.08 13.75
C ALA A 179 -3.16 -10.14 12.70
N THR A 180 -3.28 -9.39 11.61
CA THR A 180 -2.25 -9.25 10.58
C THR A 180 -0.95 -8.68 11.17
N THR A 181 -1.04 -7.63 11.98
CA THR A 181 0.12 -7.00 12.66
C THR A 181 0.80 -8.00 13.61
N ALA A 182 0.01 -8.75 14.38
CA ALA A 182 0.55 -9.77 15.28
C ALA A 182 1.28 -10.89 14.52
N ALA A 183 0.71 -11.37 13.41
CA ALA A 183 1.34 -12.40 12.58
C ALA A 183 2.65 -11.89 11.93
N LEU A 184 2.69 -10.66 11.44
CA LEU A 184 3.90 -10.03 10.90
C LEU A 184 4.97 -9.85 11.99
N THR A 185 4.59 -9.41 13.18
CA THR A 185 5.50 -9.31 14.33
C THR A 185 6.14 -10.66 14.64
N GLN A 186 5.34 -11.72 14.66
CA GLN A 186 5.84 -13.09 14.88
C GLN A 186 6.75 -13.56 13.74
N ALA A 187 6.39 -13.29 12.49
CA ALA A 187 7.18 -13.68 11.32
C ALA A 187 8.59 -13.03 11.33
N PHE A 188 8.73 -11.82 11.82
CA PHE A 188 10.00 -11.09 11.92
C PHE A 188 10.68 -11.17 13.29
N ALA A 189 10.19 -11.99 14.21
CA ALA A 189 10.72 -12.08 15.58
C ALA A 189 12.22 -12.42 15.63
N TYR A 190 12.71 -13.30 14.73
CA TYR A 190 14.14 -13.65 14.71
C TYR A 190 15.00 -12.40 14.46
N ALA A 191 14.73 -11.68 13.38
CA ALA A 191 15.50 -10.48 13.01
C ALA A 191 15.40 -9.40 14.09
N SER A 192 14.19 -9.09 14.56
CA SER A 192 13.92 -8.09 15.60
C SER A 192 14.69 -8.41 16.88
N ASN A 193 14.62 -9.65 17.36
CA ASN A 193 15.33 -10.07 18.57
C ASN A 193 16.86 -9.96 18.46
N ILE A 194 17.43 -10.24 17.30
CA ILE A 194 18.87 -10.09 17.06
C ILE A 194 19.25 -8.61 17.03
N PHE A 195 18.52 -7.77 16.33
CA PHE A 195 18.82 -6.34 16.25
C PHE A 195 18.65 -5.62 17.60
N ILE A 196 17.63 -5.94 18.38
CA ILE A 196 17.46 -5.44 19.75
C ILE A 196 18.72 -5.75 20.58
N ARG A 197 19.26 -6.98 20.53
CA ARG A 197 20.40 -7.42 21.34
C ARG A 197 21.74 -6.89 20.83
N ASN A 198 21.90 -6.78 19.51
CA ASN A 198 23.21 -6.47 18.93
C ASN A 198 23.40 -4.96 18.74
N THR A 199 22.32 -4.22 18.48
CA THR A 199 22.40 -2.79 18.09
C THR A 199 21.50 -1.88 18.93
N GLY A 200 20.72 -2.44 19.86
CA GLY A 200 19.81 -1.66 20.69
C GLY A 200 18.62 -1.07 19.94
N GLN A 201 18.21 -1.69 18.81
CA GLN A 201 17.02 -1.26 18.09
C GLN A 201 15.76 -1.36 18.96
N HIS A 202 14.75 -0.56 18.63
CA HIS A 202 13.47 -0.60 19.31
C HIS A 202 12.74 -1.92 19.06
N ASP A 203 12.03 -2.40 20.06
CA ASP A 203 11.05 -3.47 19.87
C ASP A 203 9.92 -2.95 18.99
N VAL A 204 9.71 -3.59 17.84
CA VAL A 204 8.70 -3.18 16.86
C VAL A 204 7.29 -3.12 17.47
N GLN A 205 6.99 -3.96 18.45
CA GLN A 205 5.69 -3.95 19.14
C GLN A 205 5.43 -2.63 19.90
N THR A 206 6.49 -1.92 20.28
CA THR A 206 6.36 -0.62 20.95
C THR A 206 6.19 0.54 19.98
N LEU A 207 6.31 0.30 18.68
CA LEU A 207 6.24 1.32 17.64
C LEU A 207 4.87 1.41 16.96
N VAL A 208 4.06 0.35 17.06
CA VAL A 208 2.79 0.20 16.34
C VAL A 208 1.63 -0.10 17.28
N ASP A 209 0.52 0.59 17.06
CA ASP A 209 -0.75 0.39 17.79
C ASP A 209 -1.87 0.21 16.73
N PRO A 210 -2.20 -1.04 16.32
CA PRO A 210 -3.24 -1.29 15.34
C PRO A 210 -4.62 -1.11 15.96
N ILE A 211 -5.43 -0.25 15.32
CA ILE A 211 -6.80 0.09 15.73
C ILE A 211 -7.76 -0.33 14.63
N GLU A 212 -8.53 -1.35 14.88
CA GLU A 212 -9.58 -1.79 13.97
C GLU A 212 -10.77 -0.85 14.06
N ILE A 213 -11.14 -0.26 12.91
CA ILE A 213 -12.22 0.73 12.82
C ILE A 213 -13.55 0.02 13.06
N ALA A 214 -14.29 0.46 14.08
CA ALA A 214 -15.64 -0.03 14.33
C ALA A 214 -16.59 0.46 13.24
N VAL A 215 -17.16 -0.48 12.48
CA VAL A 215 -18.15 -0.18 11.44
C VAL A 215 -19.55 -0.04 12.05
N PRO A 216 -20.41 0.86 11.50
CA PRO A 216 -21.78 0.98 11.95
C PRO A 216 -22.55 -0.33 11.75
N PRO A 217 -23.56 -0.62 12.61
CA PRO A 217 -24.41 -1.79 12.47
C PRO A 217 -25.12 -1.83 11.11
N GLY A 218 -25.37 -3.05 10.60
CA GLY A 218 -26.08 -3.27 9.35
C GLY A 218 -25.18 -3.54 8.14
N SER A 219 -23.86 -3.56 8.36
CA SER A 219 -22.88 -4.00 7.35
C SER A 219 -22.15 -5.25 7.82
N ASP A 220 -21.84 -6.12 6.90
CA ASP A 220 -21.03 -7.33 7.07
C ASP A 220 -20.44 -7.77 5.73
N TYR A 221 -19.73 -8.91 5.67
CA TYR A 221 -19.11 -9.42 4.43
C TYR A 221 -20.13 -9.78 3.32
N GLN A 222 -21.44 -9.87 3.61
CA GLN A 222 -22.52 -10.11 2.65
C GLN A 222 -23.23 -8.80 2.23
N ASN A 223 -23.27 -7.80 3.14
CA ASN A 223 -23.84 -6.47 2.93
C ASN A 223 -22.74 -5.41 3.19
N ARG A 224 -21.77 -5.32 2.30
CA ARG A 224 -20.46 -4.70 2.54
C ARG A 224 -20.48 -3.18 2.69
N ALA A 225 -21.26 -2.50 1.86
CA ALA A 225 -21.30 -1.03 1.85
C ALA A 225 -22.73 -0.53 1.64
N PRO A 226 -23.65 -0.79 2.58
CA PRO A 226 -25.00 -0.22 2.51
C PRO A 226 -24.93 1.30 2.54
N ARG A 227 -25.96 1.97 2.03
CA ARG A 227 -26.03 3.42 2.15
C ARG A 227 -26.02 3.82 3.62
N MET A 228 -25.13 4.73 3.97
CA MET A 228 -24.93 5.17 5.34
C MET A 228 -24.41 6.61 5.38
N ASP A 229 -24.44 7.21 6.57
CA ASP A 229 -23.75 8.48 6.81
C ASP A 229 -22.28 8.25 7.14
N PRO A 230 -21.36 9.20 6.84
CA PRO A 230 -19.98 9.17 7.30
C PRO A 230 -19.91 9.07 8.84
N PHE A 231 -18.94 8.31 9.35
CA PHE A 231 -18.76 8.09 10.77
C PHE A 231 -17.34 8.44 11.24
N PRO A 232 -17.17 8.86 12.51
CA PRO A 232 -15.89 9.30 13.02
C PRO A 232 -14.91 8.14 13.18
N VAL A 233 -13.62 8.39 12.85
CA VAL A 233 -12.50 7.47 13.07
C VAL A 233 -11.61 7.98 14.19
N MET A 234 -11.12 9.22 14.06
CA MET A 234 -10.25 9.84 15.06
C MET A 234 -10.26 11.37 14.94
N SER A 235 -9.77 12.02 15.97
CA SER A 235 -9.51 13.46 15.96
C SER A 235 -8.29 13.74 16.84
N ASP A 236 -7.40 14.61 16.39
CA ASP A 236 -6.27 15.14 17.14
C ASP A 236 -6.16 16.66 16.99
N GLU A 237 -5.03 17.27 17.32
CA GLU A 237 -4.85 18.71 17.21
C GLU A 237 -4.83 19.24 15.77
N ASN A 238 -4.46 18.38 14.79
CA ASN A 238 -4.29 18.78 13.41
C ASN A 238 -5.52 18.45 12.53
N VAL A 239 -6.14 17.28 12.76
CA VAL A 239 -7.17 16.75 11.85
C VAL A 239 -8.35 16.15 12.61
N THR A 240 -9.50 16.15 11.94
CA THR A 240 -10.61 15.24 12.21
C THR A 240 -10.71 14.29 11.02
N VAL A 241 -10.79 12.97 11.30
CA VAL A 241 -10.91 11.95 10.27
C VAL A 241 -12.24 11.24 10.41
N THR A 242 -12.97 11.20 9.30
CA THR A 242 -14.20 10.42 9.13
C THR A 242 -14.02 9.36 8.05
N ALA A 243 -14.76 8.28 8.13
CA ALA A 243 -14.79 7.21 7.15
C ALA A 243 -16.20 6.91 6.68
N ILE A 244 -16.27 6.18 5.59
CA ILE A 244 -17.49 5.53 5.11
C ILE A 244 -17.10 4.20 4.47
N LEU A 245 -17.97 3.20 4.53
CA LEU A 245 -17.77 1.95 3.79
C LEU A 245 -18.03 2.17 2.30
N VAL A 246 -17.17 1.56 1.48
CA VAL A 246 -17.27 1.64 0.02
C VAL A 246 -17.36 0.25 -0.60
N PRO A 247 -18.09 0.08 -1.72
CA PRO A 247 -18.20 -1.20 -2.40
C PRO A 247 -16.94 -1.49 -3.22
N HIS A 248 -16.22 -2.54 -2.84
CA HIS A 248 -15.05 -3.04 -3.54
C HIS A 248 -15.15 -4.55 -3.70
N TYR A 249 -16.01 -4.99 -4.62
CA TYR A 249 -16.35 -6.39 -4.87
C TYR A 249 -16.60 -7.17 -3.58
N ASP A 250 -15.78 -8.20 -3.31
CA ASP A 250 -15.92 -9.08 -2.15
C ASP A 250 -15.08 -8.65 -0.94
N VAL A 251 -14.41 -7.51 -1.03
CA VAL A 251 -13.57 -6.98 0.05
C VAL A 251 -14.43 -6.29 1.11
N TYR A 252 -14.23 -6.68 2.36
CA TYR A 252 -14.91 -6.08 3.51
C TYR A 252 -14.04 -6.21 4.77
N PRO A 253 -13.95 -5.17 5.59
CA PRO A 253 -14.36 -3.78 5.31
C PRO A 253 -13.44 -3.11 4.28
N ALA A 254 -13.99 -2.21 3.46
CA ALA A 254 -13.26 -1.28 2.61
C ALA A 254 -13.75 0.15 2.90
N PHE A 255 -12.81 1.08 3.07
CA PHE A 255 -13.08 2.45 3.53
C PHE A 255 -12.65 3.51 2.52
N ALA A 256 -13.46 4.55 2.39
CA ALA A 256 -13.01 5.88 2.03
C ALA A 256 -12.76 6.69 3.31
N PHE A 257 -11.79 7.62 3.25
CA PHE A 257 -11.44 8.51 4.37
C PHE A 257 -11.55 9.97 3.98
N ARG A 258 -12.02 10.81 4.91
CA ARG A 258 -11.97 12.25 4.79
C ARG A 258 -11.20 12.85 5.96
N PHE A 259 -10.26 13.74 5.63
CA PHE A 259 -9.44 14.50 6.57
C PHE A 259 -9.87 15.96 6.49
N ASP A 260 -10.38 16.49 7.59
CA ASP A 260 -10.66 17.92 7.74
C ASP A 260 -9.53 18.53 8.57
N LEU A 261 -8.70 19.38 7.92
CA LEU A 261 -7.52 20.01 8.52
C LEU A 261 -7.95 21.21 9.37
N LYS A 262 -7.72 21.14 10.68
CA LYS A 262 -8.28 22.11 11.66
C LYS A 262 -7.74 23.51 11.53
N GLN A 263 -6.47 23.65 11.13
CA GLN A 263 -5.83 24.98 11.09
C GLN A 263 -6.13 25.72 9.78
N SER A 264 -6.09 25.05 8.64
CA SER A 264 -6.34 25.64 7.33
C SER A 264 -7.81 25.61 6.91
N GLY A 265 -8.60 24.72 7.51
CA GLY A 265 -9.99 24.44 7.08
C GLY A 265 -10.06 23.64 5.78
N VAL A 266 -8.92 23.27 5.18
CA VAL A 266 -8.88 22.46 3.97
C VAL A 266 -9.29 21.02 4.27
N SER A 267 -10.01 20.41 3.35
CA SER A 267 -10.45 19.03 3.45
C SER A 267 -9.92 18.17 2.29
N VAL A 268 -9.47 16.96 2.60
CA VAL A 268 -8.97 15.99 1.62
C VAL A 268 -9.71 14.67 1.80
N THR A 269 -10.33 14.19 0.72
CA THR A 269 -11.04 12.90 0.72
C THR A 269 -10.30 11.90 -0.17
N PHE A 270 -10.06 10.69 0.34
CA PHE A 270 -9.51 9.54 -0.37
C PHE A 270 -10.59 8.50 -0.57
N SER A 271 -10.80 8.07 -1.82
CA SER A 271 -11.87 7.11 -2.14
C SER A 271 -11.59 5.70 -1.60
N GLY A 272 -10.30 5.32 -1.39
CA GLY A 272 -9.92 3.91 -1.39
C GLY A 272 -10.29 3.27 -2.74
N ASP A 273 -10.21 1.95 -2.83
CA ASP A 273 -10.70 1.23 -4.00
C ASP A 273 -12.21 1.05 -3.92
N THR A 274 -12.91 1.41 -4.98
CA THR A 274 -14.37 1.44 -4.96
C THR A 274 -14.98 1.45 -6.36
N THR A 275 -16.17 0.92 -6.51
CA THR A 275 -17.00 1.29 -7.66
C THR A 275 -17.49 2.73 -7.52
N LYS A 276 -18.09 3.30 -8.57
CA LYS A 276 -18.84 4.55 -8.43
C LYS A 276 -19.87 4.43 -7.31
N SER A 277 -19.70 5.18 -6.23
CA SER A 277 -20.44 5.00 -4.97
C SER A 277 -21.11 6.27 -4.47
N ASP A 278 -22.38 6.16 -4.10
CA ASP A 278 -23.12 7.22 -3.39
C ASP A 278 -22.51 7.50 -2.01
N ASN A 279 -21.89 6.49 -1.38
CA ASN A 279 -21.20 6.66 -0.11
C ASN A 279 -19.96 7.56 -0.26
N VAL A 280 -19.14 7.34 -1.31
CA VAL A 280 -18.01 8.25 -1.61
C VAL A 280 -18.50 9.66 -1.86
N ILE A 281 -19.58 9.82 -2.66
CA ILE A 281 -20.18 11.12 -2.93
C ILE A 281 -20.64 11.80 -1.63
N ALA A 282 -21.28 11.04 -0.72
CA ALA A 282 -21.75 11.57 0.58
C ALA A 282 -20.57 12.04 1.46
N LEU A 283 -19.51 11.23 1.57
CA LEU A 283 -18.31 11.57 2.35
C LEU A 283 -17.60 12.81 1.80
N ALA A 284 -17.50 12.90 0.46
CA ALA A 284 -16.74 13.92 -0.23
C ALA A 284 -17.48 15.24 -0.43
N GLN A 285 -18.73 15.39 0.04
CA GLN A 285 -19.46 16.66 -0.11
C GLN A 285 -18.67 17.84 0.49
N GLY A 286 -18.45 18.88 -0.33
CA GLY A 286 -17.70 20.06 0.09
C GLY A 286 -16.21 19.82 0.37
N THR A 287 -15.63 18.73 -0.14
CA THR A 287 -14.18 18.51 -0.05
C THR A 287 -13.42 19.45 -0.99
N ASP A 288 -12.28 19.99 -0.51
CA ASP A 288 -11.39 20.81 -1.35
C ASP A 288 -10.60 19.95 -2.32
N VAL A 289 -10.11 18.80 -1.86
CA VAL A 289 -9.35 17.85 -2.68
C VAL A 289 -10.00 16.47 -2.62
N LEU A 290 -10.28 15.90 -3.78
CA LEU A 290 -10.72 14.52 -3.94
C LEU A 290 -9.61 13.70 -4.59
N VAL A 291 -9.03 12.76 -3.84
CA VAL A 291 -8.11 11.74 -4.36
C VAL A 291 -8.92 10.50 -4.65
N HIS A 292 -9.00 10.12 -5.92
CA HIS A 292 -9.86 9.01 -6.36
C HIS A 292 -9.07 7.97 -7.16
N GLU A 293 -9.34 6.69 -6.89
CA GLU A 293 -8.85 5.57 -7.70
C GLU A 293 -9.47 5.60 -9.10
N ALA A 294 -8.86 4.94 -10.08
CA ALA A 294 -9.45 4.79 -11.39
C ALA A 294 -8.94 3.59 -12.17
N VAL A 295 -9.82 2.90 -12.87
CA VAL A 295 -9.48 2.11 -14.06
C VAL A 295 -9.89 2.88 -15.31
N PHE A 296 -9.15 2.71 -16.42
CA PHE A 296 -9.50 3.48 -17.63
C PHE A 296 -10.86 3.10 -18.20
N SER A 297 -11.15 1.79 -18.23
CA SER A 297 -12.39 1.21 -18.74
C SER A 297 -12.89 0.09 -17.85
N LEU A 298 -14.19 -0.13 -17.78
CA LEU A 298 -14.78 -1.32 -17.14
C LEU A 298 -14.92 -2.49 -18.12
N ASP A 299 -14.66 -2.28 -19.42
CA ASP A 299 -14.65 -3.34 -20.40
C ASP A 299 -13.35 -4.16 -20.30
N THR A 300 -13.47 -5.43 -19.92
CA THR A 300 -12.33 -6.33 -19.78
C THR A 300 -11.58 -6.56 -21.09
N ALA A 301 -12.24 -6.39 -22.25
CA ALA A 301 -11.60 -6.47 -23.55
C ALA A 301 -10.50 -5.40 -23.72
N PHE A 302 -10.64 -4.22 -23.10
CA PHE A 302 -9.60 -3.20 -23.05
C PHE A 302 -8.31 -3.71 -22.39
N TYR A 303 -8.42 -4.64 -21.43
CA TYR A 303 -7.32 -5.27 -20.70
C TYR A 303 -6.97 -6.66 -21.25
N ASN A 304 -7.28 -6.95 -22.51
CA ASN A 304 -7.06 -8.26 -23.13
C ASN A 304 -7.72 -9.42 -22.35
N ASN A 305 -8.87 -9.18 -21.75
CA ASN A 305 -9.62 -10.12 -20.91
C ASN A 305 -8.80 -10.69 -19.73
N LYS A 306 -7.89 -9.90 -19.18
CA LYS A 306 -7.08 -10.26 -18.00
C LYS A 306 -7.96 -10.50 -16.76
N PHE A 307 -9.09 -9.83 -16.67
CA PHE A 307 -10.02 -9.91 -15.54
C PHE A 307 -11.28 -10.70 -15.90
N PRO A 308 -11.91 -11.38 -14.93
CA PRO A 308 -13.25 -11.90 -15.11
C PRO A 308 -14.24 -10.80 -15.52
N PRO A 309 -15.29 -11.10 -16.30
CA PRO A 309 -16.21 -10.08 -16.85
C PRO A 309 -16.85 -9.14 -15.81
N ASN A 310 -17.12 -9.67 -14.61
CA ASN A 310 -17.79 -8.91 -13.54
C ASN A 310 -16.80 -8.24 -12.58
N TYR A 311 -15.49 -8.48 -12.71
CA TYR A 311 -14.51 -8.01 -11.73
C TYR A 311 -14.42 -6.48 -11.71
N LEU A 312 -14.06 -5.86 -12.83
CA LEU A 312 -13.88 -4.40 -12.90
C LEU A 312 -15.14 -3.61 -12.54
N PRO A 313 -16.34 -3.95 -13.07
CA PRO A 313 -17.57 -3.23 -12.73
C PRO A 313 -17.96 -3.30 -11.24
N ASN A 314 -17.54 -4.35 -10.54
CA ASN A 314 -17.85 -4.54 -9.13
C ASN A 314 -16.74 -4.08 -8.18
N SER A 315 -15.52 -3.83 -8.72
CA SER A 315 -14.35 -3.49 -7.91
C SER A 315 -13.94 -2.02 -8.02
N HIS A 316 -14.04 -1.43 -9.21
CA HIS A 316 -13.38 -0.18 -9.53
C HIS A 316 -14.28 0.83 -10.25
N THR A 317 -13.80 2.07 -10.28
CA THR A 317 -14.46 3.21 -10.94
C THR A 317 -13.76 3.52 -12.25
N SER A 318 -14.50 3.59 -13.38
CA SER A 318 -13.90 4.00 -14.65
C SER A 318 -13.57 5.50 -14.67
N ALA A 319 -12.62 5.90 -15.54
CA ALA A 319 -12.27 7.30 -15.75
C ALA A 319 -13.50 8.18 -16.04
N LEU A 320 -14.46 7.69 -16.84
CA LEU A 320 -15.72 8.35 -17.10
C LEU A 320 -16.53 8.56 -15.82
N GLN A 321 -16.64 7.52 -15.00
CA GLN A 321 -17.39 7.55 -13.74
C GLN A 321 -16.70 8.39 -12.67
N VAL A 322 -15.36 8.47 -12.66
CA VAL A 322 -14.62 9.43 -11.81
C VAL A 322 -15.06 10.86 -12.13
N GLY A 323 -15.23 11.17 -13.42
CA GLY A 323 -15.80 12.44 -13.84
C GLY A 323 -17.24 12.67 -13.32
N GLU A 324 -18.09 11.65 -13.28
CA GLU A 324 -19.44 11.71 -12.72
C GLU A 324 -19.43 11.94 -11.19
N VAL A 325 -18.57 11.22 -10.46
CA VAL A 325 -18.37 11.45 -9.02
C VAL A 325 -17.89 12.88 -8.76
N ALA A 326 -16.88 13.34 -9.49
CA ALA A 326 -16.37 14.71 -9.35
C ALA A 326 -17.41 15.77 -9.70
N ALA A 327 -18.27 15.54 -10.70
CA ALA A 327 -19.38 16.44 -11.03
C ALA A 327 -20.43 16.54 -9.89
N ALA A 328 -20.68 15.44 -9.18
CA ALA A 328 -21.60 15.41 -8.04
C ALA A 328 -21.00 16.07 -6.79
N VAL A 329 -19.70 15.86 -6.54
CA VAL A 329 -18.96 16.38 -5.36
C VAL A 329 -18.52 17.83 -5.56
N LYS A 330 -18.07 18.18 -6.78
CA LYS A 330 -17.50 19.48 -7.15
C LYS A 330 -16.26 19.87 -6.31
N PRO A 331 -15.24 19.01 -6.22
CA PRO A 331 -14.05 19.33 -5.47
C PRO A 331 -13.30 20.50 -6.10
N GLY A 332 -12.55 21.25 -5.31
CA GLY A 332 -11.63 22.28 -5.81
C GLY A 332 -10.54 21.67 -6.70
N HIS A 333 -10.06 20.47 -6.35
CA HIS A 333 -9.07 19.70 -7.11
C HIS A 333 -9.38 18.20 -7.08
N LEU A 334 -9.54 17.60 -8.25
CA LEU A 334 -9.58 16.16 -8.43
C LEU A 334 -8.18 15.63 -8.71
N ILE A 335 -7.70 14.67 -7.90
CA ILE A 335 -6.42 13.99 -8.07
C ILE A 335 -6.72 12.51 -8.33
N VAL A 336 -6.35 12.01 -9.51
CA VAL A 336 -6.48 10.59 -9.83
C VAL A 336 -5.21 9.88 -9.38
N SER A 337 -5.36 8.93 -8.48
CA SER A 337 -4.30 8.07 -7.92
C SER A 337 -4.79 6.64 -7.91
N HIS A 338 -3.91 5.65 -7.70
CA HIS A 338 -4.28 4.23 -7.83
C HIS A 338 -4.98 3.95 -9.16
N TYR A 339 -4.24 4.10 -10.27
CA TYR A 339 -4.86 4.00 -11.60
C TYR A 339 -4.19 2.95 -12.50
N ASP A 340 -5.00 2.25 -13.30
CA ASP A 340 -4.58 1.25 -14.29
C ASP A 340 -5.25 1.50 -15.65
N PRO A 341 -4.50 1.46 -16.78
CA PRO A 341 -3.07 1.17 -16.90
C PRO A 341 -2.20 2.44 -16.67
N PRO A 342 -1.02 2.29 -16.03
CA PRO A 342 -0.19 3.44 -15.64
C PRO A 342 0.54 4.13 -16.81
N ASN A 343 0.53 3.52 -17.98
CA ASN A 343 1.27 4.00 -19.16
C ASN A 343 0.41 4.75 -20.17
N LEU A 344 -0.89 4.92 -19.93
CA LEU A 344 -1.73 5.75 -20.76
C LEU A 344 -1.35 7.23 -20.59
N PRO A 345 -1.30 8.00 -21.69
CA PRO A 345 -1.11 9.45 -21.61
C PRO A 345 -2.17 10.12 -20.75
N ASP A 346 -1.77 11.10 -19.94
CA ASP A 346 -2.69 11.87 -19.09
C ASP A 346 -3.85 12.50 -19.90
N SER A 347 -3.60 12.86 -21.16
CA SER A 347 -4.62 13.43 -22.04
C SER A 347 -5.80 12.48 -22.31
N GLN A 348 -5.57 11.15 -22.30
CA GLN A 348 -6.65 10.19 -22.47
C GLN A 348 -7.52 10.11 -21.20
N TRP A 349 -6.89 9.99 -20.03
CA TRP A 349 -7.57 10.05 -18.74
C TRP A 349 -8.41 11.31 -18.60
N LEU A 350 -7.78 12.46 -18.84
CA LEU A 350 -8.46 13.77 -18.78
C LEU A 350 -9.57 13.88 -19.81
N GLY A 351 -9.43 13.25 -20.99
CA GLY A 351 -10.46 13.22 -22.03
C GLY A 351 -11.74 12.52 -21.56
N GLU A 352 -11.62 11.39 -20.87
CA GLU A 352 -12.77 10.65 -20.32
C GLU A 352 -13.41 11.41 -19.15
N ILE A 353 -12.60 11.88 -18.19
CA ILE A 353 -13.07 12.59 -16.99
C ILE A 353 -13.81 13.88 -17.39
N ARG A 354 -13.26 14.63 -18.35
CA ARG A 354 -13.82 15.93 -18.81
C ARG A 354 -15.16 15.82 -19.52
N LYS A 355 -15.62 14.65 -19.89
CA LYS A 355 -16.98 14.46 -20.39
C LYS A 355 -18.03 14.85 -19.34
N ASN A 356 -17.70 14.75 -18.05
CA ASN A 356 -18.61 15.04 -16.93
C ASN A 356 -18.10 16.12 -15.98
N PHE A 357 -16.78 16.32 -15.85
CA PHE A 357 -16.19 17.27 -14.91
C PHE A 357 -15.08 18.10 -15.55
N SER A 358 -15.28 19.42 -15.63
CA SER A 358 -14.35 20.38 -16.23
C SER A 358 -13.44 21.08 -15.21
N GLY A 359 -13.55 20.75 -13.92
CA GLY A 359 -12.73 21.35 -12.87
C GLY A 359 -11.26 20.93 -12.91
N THR A 360 -10.47 21.49 -12.02
CA THR A 360 -9.03 21.17 -11.90
C THR A 360 -8.84 19.69 -11.66
N THR A 361 -8.09 19.01 -12.54
CA THR A 361 -7.85 17.57 -12.47
C THR A 361 -6.39 17.27 -12.77
N THR A 362 -5.77 16.42 -11.94
CA THR A 362 -4.39 15.92 -12.10
C THR A 362 -4.37 14.40 -12.07
N ILE A 363 -3.67 13.78 -13.02
CA ILE A 363 -3.29 12.37 -12.97
C ILE A 363 -1.96 12.31 -12.21
N ALA A 364 -2.01 11.85 -10.98
CA ALA A 364 -0.88 11.91 -10.05
C ALA A 364 0.30 11.05 -10.49
N LYS A 365 1.48 11.39 -10.01
CA LYS A 365 2.73 10.64 -10.23
C LYS A 365 3.36 10.30 -8.88
N ASP A 366 4.24 9.26 -8.90
CA ASP A 366 5.02 8.90 -7.72
C ASP A 366 5.85 10.08 -7.23
N GLY A 367 5.79 10.38 -5.94
CA GLY A 367 6.52 11.47 -5.30
C GLY A 367 5.98 12.88 -5.60
N GLN A 368 4.83 13.04 -6.25
CA GLN A 368 4.28 14.36 -6.55
C GLN A 368 3.75 15.04 -5.29
N VAL A 369 4.04 16.35 -5.17
CA VAL A 369 3.66 17.20 -4.02
C VAL A 369 2.58 18.20 -4.44
N PHE A 370 1.52 18.25 -3.66
CA PHE A 370 0.40 19.18 -3.81
C PHE A 370 0.33 20.06 -2.57
N PRO A 371 0.73 21.33 -2.61
CA PRO A 371 0.48 22.28 -1.52
C PRO A 371 -1.03 22.39 -1.24
N LEU A 372 -1.40 22.46 0.04
CA LEU A 372 -2.80 22.55 0.50
C LEU A 372 -3.06 23.87 1.22
#